data_3526945b8fcd21e610eabd089d11ffcf
#
_entry.id   3526945b8fcd21e610eabd089d11ffcf
#
_cell.length_a   1.000
_cell.length_b   1.000
_cell.length_c   1.000
_cell.angle_alpha   90.00
_cell.angle_beta   90.00
_cell.angle_gamma   90.00
#
_symmetry.space_group_name_H-M   'P 1'
#
loop_
_entity.id
_entity.type
_entity.pdbx_description
1 polymer ?
#
loop_
_entity_poly.entity_id
_entity_poly.type
_entity_poly.pdbx_seq_one_letter_code
_entity_poly.pdbx_strand_id
1 'polypeptide(L)'
;MGVVSSNNDSMAIGIVQAAKENNLSLENLPILGVDATEEGLNAVAANEMACTIFQPAVGQGQAAVKAAIRMVKKESIASLEGAEDELYVWVPFEAVTKNNVKNYQ
;
A
#
# COMPACT_ATOMS: atom_id res chain seq x y z
N MET A 1 -21.67 11.65 -1.55
CA MET A 1 -20.68 10.81 -0.83
C MET A 1 -19.31 11.23 -1.30
N GLY A 2 -18.38 11.53 -0.42
CA GLY A 2 -16.99 11.82 -0.72
C GLY A 2 -16.08 10.68 -0.30
N VAL A 3 -14.85 10.67 -0.78
CA VAL A 3 -13.78 9.76 -0.36
C VAL A 3 -12.53 10.58 -0.11
N VAL A 4 -11.74 10.21 0.87
CA VAL A 4 -10.44 10.83 1.15
C VAL A 4 -9.35 9.82 0.85
N SER A 5 -8.47 10.16 -0.09
CA SER A 5 -7.29 9.37 -0.41
C SER A 5 -6.05 10.08 0.12
N SER A 6 -5.26 9.37 0.89
CA SER A 6 -4.00 9.85 1.46
C SER A 6 -2.82 9.13 0.84
N ASN A 7 -1.67 9.79 0.76
CA ASN A 7 -0.46 9.21 0.17
C ASN A 7 0.19 8.14 1.07
N ASN A 8 -0.12 8.13 2.36
CA ASN A 8 0.33 7.11 3.30
C ASN A 8 -0.62 6.97 4.50
N ASP A 9 -0.42 5.93 5.30
CA ASP A 9 -1.25 5.63 6.46
C ASP A 9 -1.14 6.67 7.57
N SER A 10 0.03 7.23 7.82
CA SER A 10 0.22 8.23 8.89
C SER A 10 -0.62 9.47 8.65
N MET A 11 -0.67 9.95 7.39
CA MET A 11 -1.55 11.06 7.00
C MET A 11 -3.02 10.67 7.08
N ALA A 12 -3.37 9.45 6.66
CA ALA A 12 -4.74 8.92 6.76
C ALA A 12 -5.23 8.87 8.21
N ILE A 13 -4.38 8.45 9.14
CA ILE A 13 -4.68 8.42 10.59
C ILE A 13 -4.90 9.83 11.14
N GLY A 14 -4.11 10.82 10.69
CA GLY A 14 -4.36 12.22 11.02
C GLY A 14 -5.74 12.70 10.58
N ILE A 15 -6.20 12.27 9.40
CA ILE A 15 -7.56 12.58 8.90
C ILE A 15 -8.62 11.87 9.76
N VAL A 16 -8.41 10.61 10.16
CA VAL A 16 -9.29 9.88 11.08
C VAL A 16 -9.44 10.65 12.40
N GLN A 17 -8.35 11.13 12.98
CA GLN A 17 -8.37 11.91 14.22
C GLN A 17 -9.17 13.22 14.05
N ALA A 18 -8.87 13.97 13.00
CA ALA A 18 -9.59 15.22 12.71
C ALA A 18 -11.10 15.00 12.52
N ALA A 19 -11.47 13.90 11.84
CA ALA A 19 -12.87 13.52 11.66
C ALA A 19 -13.56 13.24 13.00
N LYS A 20 -12.91 12.49 13.89
CA LYS A 20 -13.42 12.20 15.25
C LYS A 20 -13.58 13.46 16.08
N GLU A 21 -12.59 14.35 16.08
CA GLU A 21 -12.63 15.62 16.82
C GLU A 21 -13.75 16.55 16.36
N ASN A 22 -14.12 16.47 15.08
CA ASN A 22 -15.20 17.25 14.48
C ASN A 22 -16.54 16.49 14.42
N ASN A 23 -16.65 15.35 15.08
CA ASN A 23 -17.87 14.51 15.12
C ASN A 23 -18.37 14.10 13.72
N LEU A 24 -17.46 13.91 12.76
CA LEU A 24 -17.79 13.38 11.44
C LEU A 24 -17.92 11.86 11.49
N SER A 25 -18.92 11.33 10.82
CA SER A 25 -19.11 9.87 10.72
C SER A 25 -18.11 9.26 9.75
N LEU A 26 -17.23 8.39 10.25
CA LEU A 26 -16.27 7.64 9.42
C LEU A 26 -16.96 6.64 8.47
N GLU A 27 -18.17 6.18 8.79
CA GLU A 27 -18.97 5.33 7.89
C GLU A 27 -19.35 6.06 6.59
N ASN A 28 -19.52 7.37 6.66
CA ASN A 28 -19.89 8.21 5.53
C ASN A 28 -18.69 8.90 4.86
N LEU A 29 -17.49 8.69 5.41
CA LEU A 29 -16.23 9.27 4.93
C LEU A 29 -15.17 8.17 4.77
N PRO A 30 -15.21 7.37 3.68
CA PRO A 30 -14.18 6.38 3.43
C PRO A 30 -12.80 7.03 3.32
N ILE A 31 -11.86 6.62 4.18
CA ILE A 31 -10.48 7.10 4.22
C ILE A 31 -9.58 5.97 3.73
N LEU A 32 -8.72 6.29 2.75
CA LEU A 32 -7.79 5.36 2.13
C LEU A 32 -6.36 5.78 2.46
N GLY A 33 -5.55 4.80 2.84
CA GLY A 33 -4.12 4.97 3.10
C GLY A 33 -3.25 4.12 2.16
N VAL A 34 -1.97 4.20 2.35
CA VAL A 34 -0.93 3.43 1.65
C VAL A 34 0.15 3.06 2.66
N ASP A 35 0.80 1.94 2.48
CA ASP A 35 1.94 1.33 3.16
C ASP A 35 1.57 0.10 4.01
N ALA A 36 0.33 -0.06 4.44
CA ALA A 36 -0.10 -1.11 5.36
C ALA A 36 0.78 -1.15 6.63
N THR A 37 1.01 0.01 7.24
CA THR A 37 1.70 0.12 8.52
C THR A 37 0.89 -0.56 9.62
N GLU A 38 1.54 -0.91 10.73
CA GLU A 38 0.84 -1.52 11.87
C GLU A 38 -0.35 -0.67 12.32
N GLU A 39 -0.17 0.65 12.41
CA GLU A 39 -1.24 1.59 12.78
C GLU A 39 -2.33 1.65 11.72
N GLY A 40 -1.96 1.66 10.42
CA GLY A 40 -2.91 1.62 9.31
C GLY A 40 -3.74 0.34 9.31
N LEU A 41 -3.10 -0.83 9.50
CA LEU A 41 -3.78 -2.12 9.62
C LEU A 41 -4.76 -2.14 10.80
N ASN A 42 -4.36 -1.61 11.94
CA ASN A 42 -5.23 -1.50 13.11
C ASN A 42 -6.43 -0.58 12.86
N ALA A 43 -6.23 0.56 12.17
CA ALA A 43 -7.30 1.47 11.78
C ALA A 43 -8.30 0.82 10.79
N VAL A 44 -7.80 0.03 9.82
CA VAL A 44 -8.66 -0.76 8.92
C VAL A 44 -9.44 -1.82 9.70
N ALA A 45 -8.79 -2.56 10.60
CA ALA A 45 -9.45 -3.56 11.44
C ALA A 45 -10.55 -2.95 12.34
N ALA A 46 -10.33 -1.72 12.82
CA ALA A 46 -11.28 -0.98 13.63
C ALA A 46 -12.41 -0.28 12.81
N ASN A 47 -12.43 -0.40 11.48
CA ASN A 47 -13.31 0.35 10.56
C ASN A 47 -13.14 1.87 10.63
N GLU A 48 -11.98 2.36 10.99
CA GLU A 48 -11.63 3.78 11.00
C GLU A 48 -11.07 4.22 9.64
N MET A 49 -10.43 3.29 8.93
CA MET A 49 -10.06 3.43 7.52
C MET A 49 -10.75 2.35 6.68
N ALA A 50 -11.10 2.70 5.46
CA ALA A 50 -11.74 1.78 4.52
C ALA A 50 -10.75 0.75 3.96
N CYS A 51 -9.55 1.19 3.63
CA CYS A 51 -8.45 0.32 3.21
C CYS A 51 -7.09 1.02 3.34
N THR A 52 -6.05 0.21 3.26
CA THR A 52 -4.68 0.64 2.96
C THR A 52 -4.11 -0.21 1.83
N ILE A 53 -3.08 0.28 1.16
CA ILE A 53 -2.40 -0.46 0.07
C ILE A 53 -1.09 -1.01 0.60
N PHE A 54 -0.99 -2.35 0.63
CA PHE A 54 0.25 -3.02 0.95
C PHE A 54 1.22 -2.96 -0.22
N GLN A 55 2.41 -2.43 0.04
CA GLN A 55 3.54 -2.42 -0.87
C GLN A 55 4.54 -3.47 -0.39
N PRO A 56 4.74 -4.59 -1.13
CA PRO A 56 5.61 -5.67 -0.67
C PRO A 56 7.08 -5.26 -0.76
N ALA A 57 7.59 -4.62 0.29
CA ALA A 57 8.95 -4.06 0.34
C ALA A 57 10.05 -5.11 0.05
N VAL A 58 9.87 -6.33 0.57
CA VAL A 58 10.79 -7.45 0.31
C VAL A 58 10.78 -7.80 -1.19
N GLY A 59 9.61 -7.92 -1.80
CA GLY A 59 9.46 -8.20 -3.23
C GLY A 59 10.08 -7.10 -4.10
N GLN A 60 9.83 -5.84 -3.76
CA GLN A 60 10.44 -4.69 -4.45
C GLN A 60 11.97 -4.71 -4.33
N GLY A 61 12.51 -4.92 -3.11
CA GLY A 61 13.94 -5.00 -2.88
C GLY A 61 14.59 -6.16 -3.66
N GLN A 62 13.97 -7.33 -3.67
CA GLN A 62 14.46 -8.48 -4.43
C GLN A 62 14.43 -8.22 -5.95
N ALA A 63 13.37 -7.63 -6.46
CA ALA A 63 13.25 -7.26 -7.87
C ALA A 63 14.33 -6.25 -8.27
N ALA A 64 14.54 -5.21 -7.46
CA ALA A 64 15.56 -4.20 -7.69
C ALA A 64 16.97 -4.79 -7.73
N VAL A 65 17.33 -5.66 -6.78
CA VAL A 65 18.65 -6.32 -6.73
C VAL A 65 18.84 -7.23 -7.94
N LYS A 66 17.82 -8.03 -8.30
CA LYS A 66 17.89 -8.91 -9.48
C LYS A 66 18.09 -8.10 -10.77
N ALA A 67 17.35 -6.99 -10.93
CA ALA A 67 17.51 -6.11 -12.07
C ALA A 67 18.92 -5.49 -12.11
N ALA A 68 19.42 -4.96 -10.99
CA ALA A 68 20.76 -4.39 -10.89
C ALA A 68 21.87 -5.40 -11.27
N ILE A 69 21.79 -6.65 -10.80
CA ILE A 69 22.75 -7.71 -11.15
C ILE A 69 22.75 -7.98 -12.66
N ARG A 70 21.56 -8.06 -13.29
CA ARG A 70 21.45 -8.24 -14.74
C ARG A 70 22.08 -7.08 -15.50
N MET A 71 21.77 -5.83 -15.08
CA MET A 71 22.34 -4.64 -15.71
C MET A 71 23.87 -4.58 -15.63
N VAL A 72 24.46 -4.91 -14.47
CA VAL A 72 25.93 -4.99 -14.31
C VAL A 72 26.55 -6.03 -15.23
N LYS A 73 25.87 -7.17 -15.42
CA LYS A 73 26.30 -8.25 -16.33
C LYS A 73 26.02 -7.96 -17.81
N LYS A 74 25.36 -6.83 -18.11
CA LYS A 74 24.86 -6.48 -19.46
C LYS A 74 23.89 -7.54 -20.02
N GLU A 75 23.13 -8.19 -19.16
CA GLU A 75 22.08 -9.16 -19.49
C GLU A 75 20.72 -8.44 -19.55
N SER A 76 19.81 -8.94 -20.39
CA SER A 76 18.44 -8.43 -20.46
C SER A 76 17.66 -8.68 -19.17
N ILE A 77 16.82 -7.73 -18.76
CA ILE A 77 15.90 -7.88 -17.65
C ILE A 77 14.56 -8.50 -18.08
N ALA A 78 14.31 -8.68 -19.37
CA ALA A 78 13.03 -9.17 -19.91
C ALA A 78 12.58 -10.53 -19.36
N SER A 79 13.52 -11.35 -18.86
CA SER A 79 13.22 -12.67 -18.26
C SER A 79 12.89 -12.61 -16.77
N LEU A 80 12.94 -11.42 -16.14
CA LEU A 80 12.53 -11.27 -14.74
C LEU A 80 11.01 -11.29 -14.62
N GLU A 81 10.51 -11.85 -13.53
CA GLU A 81 9.09 -11.79 -13.21
C GLU A 81 8.63 -10.34 -13.09
N GLY A 82 7.54 -9.99 -13.76
CA GLY A 82 7.00 -8.63 -13.79
C GLY A 82 7.70 -7.71 -14.79
N ALA A 83 8.67 -8.22 -15.59
CA ALA A 83 9.36 -7.40 -16.59
C ALA A 83 8.42 -6.98 -17.73
N GLU A 84 8.52 -5.72 -18.14
CA GLU A 84 7.80 -5.13 -19.25
C GLU A 84 8.74 -4.23 -20.06
N ASP A 85 8.78 -4.43 -21.36
CA ASP A 85 9.54 -3.62 -22.36
C ASP A 85 11.04 -3.45 -22.05
N GLU A 86 11.66 -4.35 -21.31
CA GLU A 86 13.06 -4.24 -20.82
C GLU A 86 13.36 -2.94 -20.01
N LEU A 87 12.32 -2.22 -19.60
CA LEU A 87 12.43 -0.94 -18.91
C LEU A 87 11.87 -0.99 -17.49
N TYR A 88 10.89 -1.85 -17.25
CA TYR A 88 10.18 -1.93 -15.97
C TYR A 88 10.21 -3.35 -15.41
N VAL A 89 10.22 -3.44 -14.09
CA VAL A 89 9.95 -4.69 -13.35
C VAL A 89 8.86 -4.36 -12.32
N TRP A 90 7.64 -4.76 -12.63
CA TRP A 90 6.47 -4.50 -11.81
C TRP A 90 6.40 -5.47 -10.63
N VAL A 91 6.17 -4.94 -9.46
CA VAL A 91 5.83 -5.70 -8.25
C VAL A 91 4.41 -5.31 -7.85
N PRO A 92 3.44 -6.24 -7.91
CA PRO A 92 2.05 -5.91 -7.65
C PRO A 92 1.83 -5.47 -6.20
N PHE A 93 0.96 -4.48 -6.03
CA PHE A 93 0.48 -4.02 -4.74
C PHE A 93 -0.84 -4.71 -4.41
N GLU A 94 -1.19 -4.75 -3.12
CA GLU A 94 -2.40 -5.41 -2.66
C GLU A 94 -3.26 -4.46 -1.82
N ALA A 95 -4.57 -4.44 -2.10
CA ALA A 95 -5.52 -3.70 -1.29
C ALA A 95 -5.83 -4.47 -0.01
N VAL A 96 -5.60 -3.84 1.13
CA VAL A 96 -5.92 -4.40 2.44
C VAL A 96 -7.16 -3.72 2.98
N THR A 97 -8.21 -4.51 3.12
CA THR A 97 -9.52 -4.11 3.64
C THR A 97 -9.84 -4.91 4.91
N LYS A 98 -10.96 -4.62 5.54
CA LYS A 98 -11.43 -5.41 6.69
C LYS A 98 -11.53 -6.92 6.42
N ASN A 99 -11.77 -7.30 5.17
CA ASN A 99 -11.97 -8.71 4.82
C ASN A 99 -10.69 -9.54 4.86
N ASN A 100 -9.53 -8.90 4.62
CA ASN A 100 -8.24 -9.58 4.53
C ASN A 100 -7.17 -9.02 5.48
N VAL A 101 -7.44 -7.98 6.25
CA VAL A 101 -6.46 -7.31 7.14
C VAL A 101 -5.76 -8.26 8.11
N LYS A 102 -6.45 -9.32 8.55
CA LYS A 102 -5.87 -10.33 9.45
C LYS A 102 -4.68 -11.09 8.86
N ASN A 103 -4.54 -11.09 7.53
CA ASN A 103 -3.42 -11.77 6.87
C ASN A 103 -2.14 -10.93 6.89
N TYR A 104 -2.23 -9.66 7.30
CA TYR A 104 -1.15 -8.68 7.31
C TYR A 104 -0.77 -8.22 8.74
N GLN A 105 -1.52 -8.64 9.74
CA GLN A 105 -1.26 -8.34 11.16
C GLN A 105 -0.36 -9.37 11.84
#